data_68efc5ace24713d968ee81ba44b7d030
#
_entry.id   68efc5ace24713d968ee81ba44b7d030
#
_cell.length_a   1.000
_cell.length_b   1.000
_cell.length_c   1.000
_cell.angle_alpha   90.00
_cell.angle_beta   90.00
_cell.angle_gamma   90.00
#
_symmetry.space_group_name_H-M   'P 1'
#
loop_
_entity.id
_entity.type
_entity.pdbx_description
1 polymer ?
#
loop_
_entity_poly.entity_id
_entity_poly.type
_entity_poly.pdbx_seq_one_letter_code
_entity_poly.pdbx_strand_id
1 'polypeptide(L)'
;MSETLRAQQFALTLHLRDPQRHPPPADIPPQRLAVYRALFFDNLAQLLSGQFPVLRATLGDADWEALLRAFCAEHRARTPLFPRLGEELVAFLAQRAPDPQRPWLAELAHYETVELQVQIDDAALSPHDPRGDLLDGIPLLSPWLRLLRYRWPVQRIGPAWQPDTAPAQPTCLLARREADGQVRFAELAPLAYAVLAALQSGTRSGHALLLDLAAAHGLAPAALLDEGAALLERLRAQGSVLGTRLPE
;
A
#
# COMPACT_ATOMS: atom_id res chain seq x y z
N MET A 1 -15.34 -23.02 -24.96
CA MET A 1 -13.99 -23.65 -24.95
C MET A 1 -14.16 -25.11 -24.62
N SER A 2 -13.58 -26.03 -25.40
CA SER A 2 -13.66 -27.45 -25.09
C SER A 2 -12.90 -27.75 -23.79
N GLU A 3 -13.36 -28.75 -23.03
CA GLU A 3 -12.73 -29.19 -21.76
C GLU A 3 -11.26 -29.55 -21.97
N THR A 4 -10.90 -30.11 -23.10
CA THR A 4 -9.54 -30.43 -23.52
C THR A 4 -8.64 -29.19 -23.64
N LEU A 5 -9.10 -28.11 -24.26
CA LEU A 5 -8.32 -26.87 -24.42
C LEU A 5 -8.03 -26.21 -23.06
N ARG A 6 -9.04 -26.20 -22.18
CA ARG A 6 -8.89 -25.67 -20.82
C ARG A 6 -7.86 -26.45 -20.03
N ALA A 7 -7.89 -27.78 -20.11
CA ALA A 7 -6.91 -28.66 -19.44
C ALA A 7 -5.49 -28.41 -19.94
N GLN A 8 -5.29 -28.25 -21.25
CA GLN A 8 -3.99 -27.92 -21.85
C GLN A 8 -3.46 -26.56 -21.40
N GLN A 9 -4.32 -25.53 -21.35
CA GLN A 9 -3.95 -24.23 -20.83
C GLN A 9 -3.54 -24.25 -19.37
N PHE A 10 -4.26 -24.99 -18.54
CA PHE A 10 -3.88 -25.19 -17.13
C PHE A 10 -2.55 -25.92 -16.97
N ALA A 11 -2.32 -27.00 -17.71
CA ALA A 11 -1.08 -27.76 -17.67
C ALA A 11 0.11 -26.86 -18.06
N LEU A 12 -0.02 -26.08 -19.13
CA LEU A 12 1.00 -25.12 -19.54
C LEU A 12 1.26 -24.08 -18.46
N THR A 13 0.20 -23.44 -17.94
CA THR A 13 0.33 -22.39 -16.92
C THR A 13 1.00 -22.91 -15.66
N LEU A 14 0.64 -24.10 -15.19
CA LEU A 14 1.24 -24.71 -14.00
C LEU A 14 2.73 -25.00 -14.23
N HIS A 15 3.08 -25.54 -15.40
CA HIS A 15 4.48 -25.79 -15.75
C HIS A 15 5.31 -24.49 -15.86
N LEU A 16 4.76 -23.43 -16.47
CA LEU A 16 5.46 -22.14 -16.57
C LEU A 16 5.74 -21.53 -15.20
N ARG A 17 4.83 -21.72 -14.24
CA ARG A 17 4.93 -21.18 -12.88
C ARG A 17 5.84 -22.01 -11.98
N ASP A 18 5.75 -23.33 -12.05
CA ASP A 18 6.54 -24.25 -11.24
C ASP A 18 6.93 -25.48 -12.06
N PRO A 19 8.00 -25.38 -12.87
CA PRO A 19 8.44 -26.49 -13.72
C PRO A 19 9.02 -27.69 -12.95
N GLN A 20 9.34 -27.51 -11.66
CA GLN A 20 9.86 -28.60 -10.83
C GLN A 20 8.74 -29.52 -10.35
N ARG A 21 7.56 -28.97 -10.05
CA ARG A 21 6.40 -29.73 -9.56
C ARG A 21 5.44 -30.16 -10.66
N HIS A 22 5.47 -29.51 -11.82
CA HIS A 22 4.53 -29.76 -12.91
C HIS A 22 5.26 -30.20 -14.16
N PRO A 23 4.97 -31.39 -14.74
CA PRO A 23 5.64 -31.88 -15.93
C PRO A 23 5.32 -30.98 -17.14
N PRO A 24 6.19 -30.97 -18.16
CA PRO A 24 5.95 -30.23 -19.39
C PRO A 24 4.75 -30.81 -20.16
N PRO A 25 3.91 -29.99 -20.82
CA PRO A 25 2.91 -30.46 -21.77
C PRO A 25 3.56 -31.26 -22.92
N ALA A 26 2.98 -32.41 -23.26
CA ALA A 26 3.55 -33.31 -24.24
C ALA A 26 3.62 -32.77 -25.64
N ASP A 27 2.70 -31.84 -26.00
CA ASP A 27 2.54 -31.32 -27.35
C ASP A 27 3.41 -30.07 -27.66
N ILE A 28 4.25 -29.62 -26.70
CA ILE A 28 5.10 -28.44 -26.87
C ILE A 28 6.58 -28.84 -26.86
N PRO A 29 7.34 -28.52 -27.93
CA PRO A 29 8.77 -28.82 -27.96
C PRO A 29 9.51 -28.18 -26.78
N PRO A 30 10.46 -28.92 -26.13
CA PRO A 30 11.18 -28.42 -24.94
C PRO A 30 11.86 -27.06 -25.14
N GLN A 31 12.43 -26.82 -26.33
CA GLN A 31 13.10 -25.55 -26.65
C GLN A 31 12.12 -24.37 -26.64
N ARG A 32 10.91 -24.54 -27.22
CA ARG A 32 9.86 -23.53 -27.18
C ARG A 32 9.38 -23.28 -25.76
N LEU A 33 9.19 -24.34 -24.99
CA LEU A 33 8.76 -24.26 -23.61
C LEU A 33 9.77 -23.50 -22.73
N ALA A 34 11.09 -23.72 -22.96
CA ALA A 34 12.14 -23.00 -22.29
C ALA A 34 12.07 -21.48 -22.57
N VAL A 35 11.80 -21.09 -23.82
CA VAL A 35 11.60 -19.70 -24.20
C VAL A 35 10.36 -19.10 -23.53
N TYR A 36 9.24 -19.81 -23.52
CA TYR A 36 8.03 -19.32 -22.84
C TYR A 36 8.22 -19.15 -21.33
N ARG A 37 8.94 -20.06 -20.68
CA ARG A 37 9.26 -19.94 -19.25
C ARG A 37 10.11 -18.72 -18.95
N ALA A 38 11.16 -18.51 -19.76
CA ALA A 38 12.03 -17.36 -19.62
C ALA A 38 11.21 -16.04 -19.79
N LEU A 39 10.48 -15.91 -20.90
CA LEU A 39 9.68 -14.73 -21.19
C LEU A 39 8.62 -14.46 -20.11
N PHE A 40 7.92 -15.49 -19.62
CA PHE A 40 6.94 -15.34 -18.56
C PHE A 40 7.57 -14.80 -17.27
N PHE A 41 8.67 -15.41 -16.84
CA PHE A 41 9.34 -15.02 -15.62
C PHE A 41 10.01 -13.64 -15.75
N ASP A 42 10.68 -13.37 -16.86
CA ASP A 42 11.39 -12.11 -17.10
C ASP A 42 10.40 -10.92 -17.15
N ASN A 43 9.25 -11.10 -17.80
CA ASN A 43 8.22 -10.07 -17.83
C ASN A 43 7.65 -9.78 -16.42
N LEU A 44 7.39 -10.83 -15.65
CA LEU A 44 6.95 -10.69 -14.26
C LEU A 44 8.01 -10.00 -13.41
N ALA A 45 9.27 -10.46 -13.52
CA ALA A 45 10.39 -9.91 -12.77
C ALA A 45 10.65 -8.45 -13.12
N GLN A 46 10.58 -8.08 -14.39
CA GLN A 46 10.72 -6.70 -14.84
C GLN A 46 9.62 -5.80 -14.26
N LEU A 47 8.37 -6.24 -14.36
CA LEU A 47 7.22 -5.49 -13.85
C LEU A 47 7.32 -5.26 -12.33
N LEU A 48 7.55 -6.33 -11.57
CA LEU A 48 7.64 -6.23 -10.11
C LEU A 48 8.91 -5.49 -9.66
N SER A 49 10.02 -5.62 -10.38
CA SER A 49 11.23 -4.84 -10.09
C SER A 49 11.02 -3.33 -10.27
N GLY A 50 10.15 -2.94 -11.20
CA GLY A 50 9.76 -1.53 -11.38
C GLY A 50 8.85 -1.02 -10.26
N GLN A 51 8.03 -1.90 -9.66
CA GLN A 51 7.12 -1.55 -8.58
C GLN A 51 7.79 -1.60 -7.18
N PHE A 52 8.89 -2.35 -7.04
CA PHE A 52 9.59 -2.58 -5.77
C PHE A 52 11.10 -2.28 -5.86
N PRO A 53 11.48 -1.05 -6.24
CA PRO A 53 12.89 -0.71 -6.43
C PRO A 53 13.72 -0.80 -5.15
N VAL A 54 13.17 -0.34 -4.01
CA VAL A 54 13.87 -0.35 -2.72
C VAL A 54 13.93 -1.77 -2.17
N LEU A 55 12.83 -2.51 -2.22
CA LEU A 55 12.78 -3.90 -1.77
C LEU A 55 13.78 -4.76 -2.54
N ARG A 56 13.78 -4.66 -3.88
CA ARG A 56 14.74 -5.36 -4.75
C ARG A 56 16.19 -5.01 -4.39
N ALA A 57 16.49 -3.72 -4.29
CA ALA A 57 17.84 -3.26 -3.96
C ALA A 57 18.29 -3.74 -2.57
N THR A 58 17.35 -3.83 -1.62
CA THR A 58 17.62 -4.27 -0.23
C THR A 58 17.84 -5.77 -0.13
N LEU A 59 17.09 -6.57 -0.91
CA LEU A 59 17.25 -8.02 -0.96
C LEU A 59 18.50 -8.46 -1.75
N GLY A 60 18.87 -7.69 -2.78
CA GLY A 60 19.82 -8.11 -3.79
C GLY A 60 19.21 -9.07 -4.81
N ASP A 61 19.91 -9.26 -5.93
CA ASP A 61 19.34 -9.98 -7.09
C ASP A 61 18.98 -11.44 -6.79
N ALA A 62 19.79 -12.15 -6.01
CA ALA A 62 19.56 -13.58 -5.73
C ALA A 62 18.31 -13.82 -4.87
N ASP A 63 18.15 -13.08 -3.77
CA ASP A 63 17.01 -13.22 -2.87
C ASP A 63 15.73 -12.66 -3.51
N TRP A 64 15.85 -11.60 -4.30
CA TRP A 64 14.75 -11.06 -5.09
C TRP A 64 14.24 -12.09 -6.10
N GLU A 65 15.13 -12.72 -6.88
CA GLU A 65 14.76 -13.78 -7.82
C GLU A 65 14.09 -14.96 -7.09
N ALA A 66 14.65 -15.40 -5.97
CA ALA A 66 14.08 -16.48 -5.17
C ALA A 66 12.67 -16.14 -4.66
N LEU A 67 12.44 -14.91 -4.21
CA LEU A 67 11.12 -14.41 -3.80
C LEU A 67 10.12 -14.47 -4.96
N LEU A 68 10.50 -13.98 -6.13
CA LEU A 68 9.62 -13.98 -7.31
C LEU A 68 9.31 -15.39 -7.81
N ARG A 69 10.27 -16.32 -7.76
CA ARG A 69 10.02 -17.71 -8.09
C ARG A 69 9.05 -18.37 -7.11
N ALA A 70 9.20 -18.12 -5.82
CA ALA A 70 8.25 -18.58 -4.81
C ALA A 70 6.85 -17.97 -5.03
N PHE A 71 6.77 -16.69 -5.32
CA PHE A 71 5.51 -16.02 -5.66
C PHE A 71 4.85 -16.67 -6.89
N CYS A 72 5.60 -16.90 -7.97
CA CYS A 72 5.09 -17.57 -9.16
C CYS A 72 4.56 -18.99 -8.84
N ALA A 73 5.30 -19.77 -8.07
CA ALA A 73 4.96 -21.15 -7.79
C ALA A 73 3.74 -21.28 -6.86
N GLU A 74 3.70 -20.49 -5.80
CA GLU A 74 2.78 -20.68 -4.68
C GLU A 74 1.53 -19.78 -4.74
N HIS A 75 1.67 -18.53 -5.25
CA HIS A 75 0.57 -17.57 -5.24
C HIS A 75 -0.24 -17.60 -6.53
N ARG A 76 -1.56 -17.67 -6.41
CA ARG A 76 -2.49 -17.54 -7.55
C ARG A 76 -2.96 -16.08 -7.64
N ALA A 77 -2.29 -15.30 -8.47
CA ALA A 77 -2.75 -13.94 -8.77
C ALA A 77 -4.17 -13.97 -9.35
N ARG A 78 -5.03 -13.09 -8.84
CA ARG A 78 -6.45 -12.99 -9.23
C ARG A 78 -6.72 -11.76 -10.07
N THR A 79 -5.83 -10.77 -10.01
CA THR A 79 -5.98 -9.54 -10.77
C THR A 79 -5.63 -9.77 -12.25
N PRO A 80 -6.46 -9.30 -13.20
CA PRO A 80 -6.09 -9.25 -14.60
C PRO A 80 -5.26 -7.99 -14.94
N LEU A 81 -5.07 -7.07 -13.97
CA LEU A 81 -4.44 -5.77 -14.18
C LEU A 81 -2.98 -5.80 -13.74
N PHE A 82 -2.07 -5.65 -14.67
CA PHE A 82 -0.64 -5.61 -14.40
C PHE A 82 -0.21 -4.59 -13.32
N PRO A 83 -0.75 -3.36 -13.28
CA PRO A 83 -0.41 -2.40 -12.21
C PRO A 83 -0.73 -2.91 -10.80
N ARG A 84 -1.73 -3.78 -10.66
CA ARG A 84 -2.14 -4.35 -9.37
C ARG A 84 -1.41 -5.64 -8.99
N LEU A 85 -0.47 -6.10 -9.80
CA LEU A 85 0.28 -7.31 -9.47
C LEU A 85 1.17 -7.15 -8.22
N GLY A 86 1.61 -5.93 -7.93
CA GLY A 86 2.29 -5.61 -6.68
C GLY A 86 1.44 -5.86 -5.44
N GLU A 87 0.14 -5.57 -5.49
CA GLU A 87 -0.80 -5.87 -4.40
C GLU A 87 -0.88 -7.38 -4.12
N GLU A 88 -0.80 -8.20 -5.17
CA GLU A 88 -0.77 -9.66 -5.06
C GLU A 88 0.54 -10.16 -4.40
N LEU A 89 1.68 -9.53 -4.70
CA LEU A 89 2.95 -9.83 -4.03
C LEU A 89 2.90 -9.44 -2.55
N VAL A 90 2.34 -8.29 -2.22
CA VAL A 90 2.12 -7.87 -0.82
C VAL A 90 1.21 -8.86 -0.08
N ALA A 91 0.10 -9.27 -0.69
CA ALA A 91 -0.81 -10.26 -0.12
C ALA A 91 -0.12 -11.62 0.12
N PHE A 92 0.74 -12.02 -0.82
CA PHE A 92 1.55 -13.23 -0.70
C PHE A 92 2.52 -13.16 0.50
N LEU A 93 3.24 -12.04 0.64
CA LEU A 93 4.16 -11.83 1.75
C LEU A 93 3.43 -11.78 3.10
N ALA A 94 2.26 -11.14 3.17
CA ALA A 94 1.47 -11.02 4.39
C ALA A 94 0.90 -12.35 4.89
N GLN A 95 0.71 -13.33 3.99
CA GLN A 95 0.20 -14.68 4.34
C GLN A 95 1.31 -15.66 4.76
N ARG A 96 2.57 -15.32 4.53
CA ARG A 96 3.71 -16.16 4.93
C ARG A 96 4.14 -15.87 6.37
N ALA A 97 4.78 -16.85 6.98
CA ALA A 97 5.50 -16.60 8.23
C ALA A 97 6.54 -15.50 8.00
N PRO A 98 6.65 -14.52 8.91
CA PRO A 98 7.66 -13.49 8.79
C PRO A 98 9.06 -14.08 8.68
N ASP A 99 9.87 -13.55 7.77
CA ASP A 99 11.29 -13.88 7.69
C ASP A 99 11.98 -13.39 8.97
N PRO A 100 12.59 -14.26 9.77
CA PRO A 100 13.25 -13.85 11.01
C PRO A 100 14.39 -12.85 10.79
N GLN A 101 15.03 -12.87 9.63
CA GLN A 101 16.11 -11.95 9.28
C GLN A 101 15.60 -10.62 8.72
N ARG A 102 14.37 -10.62 8.16
CA ARG A 102 13.76 -9.46 7.50
C ARG A 102 12.28 -9.32 7.88
N PRO A 103 12.00 -9.14 9.18
CA PRO A 103 10.61 -9.14 9.68
C PRO A 103 9.78 -7.95 9.16
N TRP A 104 10.43 -6.96 8.56
CA TRP A 104 9.84 -5.77 7.94
C TRP A 104 9.46 -5.97 6.46
N LEU A 105 9.77 -7.12 5.86
CA LEU A 105 9.67 -7.36 4.41
C LEU A 105 8.28 -7.07 3.84
N ALA A 106 7.23 -7.59 4.48
CA ALA A 106 5.86 -7.39 4.04
C ALA A 106 5.40 -5.93 4.17
N GLU A 107 5.83 -5.23 5.22
CA GLU A 107 5.49 -3.81 5.43
C GLU A 107 6.22 -2.91 4.43
N LEU A 108 7.49 -3.19 4.12
CA LEU A 108 8.23 -2.45 3.09
C LEU A 108 7.58 -2.66 1.71
N ALA A 109 7.23 -3.90 1.37
CA ALA A 109 6.52 -4.17 0.12
C ALA A 109 5.19 -3.42 0.05
N HIS A 110 4.40 -3.42 1.13
CA HIS A 110 3.16 -2.64 1.17
C HIS A 110 3.43 -1.14 0.98
N TYR A 111 4.43 -0.58 1.66
CA TYR A 111 4.79 0.83 1.54
C TYR A 111 5.10 1.25 0.10
N GLU A 112 5.86 0.44 -0.65
CA GLU A 112 6.19 0.74 -2.04
C GLU A 112 4.98 0.65 -2.98
N THR A 113 3.99 -0.22 -2.69
CA THR A 113 2.78 -0.28 -3.52
C THR A 113 1.83 0.89 -3.32
N VAL A 114 1.86 1.54 -2.14
CA VAL A 114 0.95 2.64 -1.82
C VAL A 114 1.13 3.82 -2.77
N GLU A 115 2.35 4.12 -3.21
CA GLU A 115 2.61 5.21 -4.15
C GLU A 115 1.81 5.01 -5.44
N LEU A 116 1.95 3.85 -6.07
CA LEU A 116 1.22 3.54 -7.30
C LEU A 116 -0.29 3.50 -7.06
N GLN A 117 -0.76 2.92 -5.95
CA GLN A 117 -2.18 2.89 -5.61
C GLN A 117 -2.79 4.28 -5.52
N VAL A 118 -2.11 5.21 -4.84
CA VAL A 118 -2.56 6.61 -4.72
C VAL A 118 -2.48 7.34 -6.07
N GLN A 119 -1.45 7.06 -6.86
CA GLN A 119 -1.23 7.69 -8.15
C GLN A 119 -2.31 7.34 -9.18
N ILE A 120 -2.73 6.06 -9.23
CA ILE A 120 -3.73 5.57 -10.19
C ILE A 120 -5.16 5.58 -9.66
N ASP A 121 -5.38 6.06 -8.43
CA ASP A 121 -6.72 6.12 -7.84
C ASP A 121 -7.60 7.12 -8.61
N ASP A 122 -8.69 6.63 -9.17
CA ASP A 122 -9.65 7.37 -9.98
C ASP A 122 -10.88 7.83 -9.19
N ALA A 123 -10.84 7.75 -7.85
CA ALA A 123 -11.92 8.19 -7.00
C ALA A 123 -12.31 9.64 -7.28
N ALA A 124 -13.60 9.90 -7.43
CA ALA A 124 -14.12 11.23 -7.66
C ALA A 124 -14.14 12.05 -6.36
N LEU A 125 -13.93 13.36 -6.51
CA LEU A 125 -14.12 14.29 -5.39
C LEU A 125 -15.61 14.39 -5.03
N SER A 126 -15.94 14.17 -3.75
CA SER A 126 -17.29 14.43 -3.25
C SER A 126 -17.56 15.95 -3.21
N PRO A 127 -18.82 16.39 -3.46
CA PRO A 127 -19.22 17.77 -3.25
C PRO A 127 -18.94 18.22 -1.81
N HIS A 128 -18.32 19.39 -1.66
CA HIS A 128 -17.90 19.92 -0.37
C HIS A 128 -17.83 21.45 -0.38
N ASP A 129 -17.83 22.07 0.79
CA ASP A 129 -17.49 23.48 0.95
C ASP A 129 -16.01 23.63 1.30
N PRO A 130 -15.16 24.14 0.39
CA PRO A 130 -13.72 24.29 0.63
C PRO A 130 -13.40 25.35 1.69
N ARG A 131 -14.33 26.22 2.04
CA ARG A 131 -14.20 27.27 3.06
C ARG A 131 -15.04 27.02 4.30
N GLY A 132 -15.73 25.88 4.36
CA GLY A 132 -16.53 25.52 5.53
C GLY A 132 -15.69 25.51 6.82
N ASP A 133 -16.33 25.86 7.93
CA ASP A 133 -15.70 25.82 9.25
C ASP A 133 -15.40 24.37 9.64
N LEU A 134 -14.11 24.06 9.83
CA LEU A 134 -13.67 22.67 10.10
C LEU A 134 -14.00 22.20 11.53
N LEU A 135 -14.32 23.12 12.46
CA LEU A 135 -14.76 22.75 13.81
C LEU A 135 -16.26 22.49 13.84
N ASP A 136 -17.06 23.37 13.25
CA ASP A 136 -18.52 23.26 13.26
C ASP A 136 -19.04 22.25 12.24
N GLY A 137 -18.43 22.21 11.06
CA GLY A 137 -18.76 21.27 10.00
C GLY A 137 -18.10 19.90 10.15
N ILE A 138 -18.46 18.97 9.27
CA ILE A 138 -17.85 17.64 9.17
C ILE A 138 -16.69 17.72 8.19
N PRO A 139 -15.42 17.65 8.64
CA PRO A 139 -14.27 17.75 7.74
C PRO A 139 -14.23 16.57 6.76
N LEU A 140 -13.96 16.85 5.50
CA LEU A 140 -13.87 15.88 4.42
C LEU A 140 -12.42 15.64 4.03
N LEU A 141 -11.95 14.40 4.14
CA LEU A 141 -10.63 13.97 3.68
C LEU A 141 -10.58 13.84 2.16
N SER A 142 -9.41 14.12 1.59
CA SER A 142 -9.13 13.80 0.20
C SER A 142 -9.29 12.27 -0.04
N PRO A 143 -9.97 11.85 -1.12
CA PRO A 143 -10.09 10.43 -1.45
C PRO A 143 -8.73 9.80 -1.82
N TRP A 144 -7.78 10.61 -2.26
CA TRP A 144 -6.43 10.19 -2.65
C TRP A 144 -5.42 10.23 -1.50
N LEU A 145 -5.92 10.08 -0.27
CA LEU A 145 -5.12 10.03 0.95
C LEU A 145 -5.11 8.61 1.48
N ARG A 146 -3.95 8.14 1.90
CA ARG A 146 -3.80 6.87 2.64
C ARG A 146 -3.10 7.15 3.95
N LEU A 147 -3.77 6.74 5.02
CA LEU A 147 -3.22 6.78 6.37
C LEU A 147 -2.60 5.40 6.67
N LEU A 148 -1.31 5.39 6.97
CA LEU A 148 -0.51 4.17 7.08
C LEU A 148 0.07 4.06 8.49
N ARG A 149 0.06 2.83 9.03
CA ARG A 149 0.66 2.53 10.33
C ARG A 149 1.44 1.25 10.23
N TYR A 150 2.75 1.38 10.41
CA TYR A 150 3.69 0.27 10.33
C TYR A 150 4.36 0.03 11.68
N ARG A 151 4.71 -1.20 11.94
CA ARG A 151 5.57 -1.56 13.07
C ARG A 151 7.01 -1.11 12.84
N TRP A 152 7.42 -1.08 11.56
CA TRP A 152 8.78 -0.79 11.14
C TRP A 152 8.88 0.59 10.48
N PRO A 153 10.03 1.28 10.56
CA PRO A 153 10.26 2.57 9.91
C PRO A 153 10.59 2.37 8.42
N VAL A 154 9.59 1.87 7.66
CA VAL A 154 9.70 1.43 6.26
C VAL A 154 10.26 2.50 5.32
N GLN A 155 9.98 3.78 5.59
CA GLN A 155 10.47 4.92 4.81
C GLN A 155 12.00 5.13 4.90
N ARG A 156 12.66 4.41 5.83
CA ARG A 156 14.10 4.49 6.08
C ARG A 156 14.84 3.22 5.67
N ILE A 157 14.11 2.12 5.46
CA ILE A 157 14.71 0.83 5.11
C ILE A 157 15.24 0.87 3.69
N GLY A 158 16.43 0.34 3.51
CA GLY A 158 17.10 0.22 2.23
C GLY A 158 18.41 -0.55 2.32
N PRO A 159 19.18 -0.65 1.23
CA PRO A 159 20.45 -1.41 1.23
C PRO A 159 21.44 -0.97 2.30
N ALA A 160 21.46 0.33 2.62
CA ALA A 160 22.38 0.91 3.58
C ALA A 160 21.93 0.74 5.04
N TRP A 161 20.66 0.46 5.28
CA TRP A 161 20.13 0.33 6.63
C TRP A 161 18.93 -0.60 6.71
N GLN A 162 19.04 -1.63 7.51
CA GLN A 162 18.02 -2.65 7.74
C GLN A 162 17.92 -2.88 9.27
N PRO A 163 16.76 -2.58 9.89
CA PRO A 163 16.61 -2.75 11.32
C PRO A 163 16.38 -4.22 11.68
N ASP A 164 17.02 -4.67 12.74
CA ASP A 164 16.84 -5.98 13.37
C ASP A 164 15.83 -5.94 14.53
N THR A 165 15.55 -4.74 15.05
CA THR A 165 14.65 -4.51 16.18
C THR A 165 13.62 -3.44 15.83
N ALA A 166 12.34 -3.76 16.03
CA ALA A 166 11.27 -2.81 15.82
C ALA A 166 11.31 -1.69 16.87
N PRO A 167 11.07 -0.43 16.49
CA PRO A 167 10.96 0.66 17.46
C PRO A 167 9.78 0.45 18.43
N ALA A 168 9.88 1.06 19.61
CA ALA A 168 8.82 0.97 20.63
C ALA A 168 7.50 1.61 20.16
N GLN A 169 7.58 2.61 19.30
CA GLN A 169 6.40 3.27 18.73
C GLN A 169 6.25 2.92 17.25
N PRO A 170 5.02 2.75 16.75
CA PRO A 170 4.77 2.50 15.35
C PRO A 170 5.13 3.72 14.50
N THR A 171 5.53 3.47 13.27
CA THR A 171 5.72 4.50 12.26
C THR A 171 4.38 4.83 11.63
N CYS A 172 3.95 6.08 11.77
CA CYS A 172 2.72 6.59 11.19
C CYS A 172 3.06 7.47 9.99
N LEU A 173 2.52 7.13 8.83
CA LEU A 173 2.76 7.87 7.58
C LEU A 173 1.45 8.30 6.94
N LEU A 174 1.52 9.37 6.18
CA LEU A 174 0.49 9.85 5.29
C LEU A 174 1.03 9.78 3.86
N ALA A 175 0.33 9.10 2.97
CA ALA A 175 0.55 9.22 1.53
C ALA A 175 -0.62 10.01 0.94
N ARG A 176 -0.35 10.99 0.08
CA ARG A 176 -1.38 11.80 -0.58
C ARG A 176 -0.95 12.18 -1.97
N ARG A 177 -1.91 12.31 -2.89
CA ARG A 177 -1.67 12.87 -4.21
C ARG A 177 -1.92 14.39 -4.17
N GLU A 178 -0.93 15.14 -4.60
CA GLU A 178 -1.02 16.60 -4.72
C GLU A 178 -1.71 17.00 -6.04
N ALA A 179 -2.01 18.30 -6.17
CA ALA A 179 -2.70 18.84 -7.35
C ALA A 179 -1.88 18.67 -8.66
N ASP A 180 -0.56 18.57 -8.55
CA ASP A 180 0.35 18.31 -9.68
C ASP A 180 0.40 16.82 -10.08
N GLY A 181 -0.36 15.96 -9.39
CA GLY A 181 -0.39 14.51 -9.60
C GLY A 181 0.72 13.74 -8.90
N GLN A 182 1.64 14.41 -8.21
CA GLN A 182 2.72 13.75 -7.47
C GLN A 182 2.21 13.17 -6.15
N VAL A 183 2.68 11.98 -5.81
CA VAL A 183 2.41 11.37 -4.50
C VAL A 183 3.50 11.83 -3.51
N ARG A 184 3.05 12.34 -2.37
CA ARG A 184 3.94 12.76 -1.29
C ARG A 184 3.67 11.94 -0.04
N PHE A 185 4.77 11.54 0.60
CA PHE A 185 4.74 10.90 1.91
C PHE A 185 5.19 11.87 2.99
N ALA A 186 4.53 11.79 4.16
CA ALA A 186 4.88 12.53 5.34
C ALA A 186 4.80 11.64 6.58
N GLU A 187 5.78 11.76 7.47
CA GLU A 187 5.72 11.16 8.79
C GLU A 187 4.80 11.98 9.69
N LEU A 188 3.91 11.28 10.40
CA LEU A 188 2.91 11.90 11.26
C LEU A 188 3.28 11.77 12.73
N ALA A 189 3.16 12.88 13.46
CA ALA A 189 3.11 12.82 14.92
C ALA A 189 1.87 12.00 15.38
N PRO A 190 1.93 11.35 16.55
CA PRO A 190 0.83 10.52 17.04
C PRO A 190 -0.53 11.23 17.07
N LEU A 191 -0.57 12.50 17.49
CA LEU A 191 -1.80 13.29 17.49
C LEU A 191 -2.37 13.52 16.09
N ALA A 192 -1.51 13.87 15.12
CA ALA A 192 -1.94 14.08 13.73
C ALA A 192 -2.50 12.80 13.12
N TYR A 193 -1.88 11.65 13.42
CA TYR A 193 -2.38 10.35 13.01
C TYR A 193 -3.76 10.07 13.63
N ALA A 194 -3.93 10.30 14.94
CA ALA A 194 -5.19 10.07 15.63
C ALA A 194 -6.32 10.95 15.08
N VAL A 195 -6.05 12.23 14.81
CA VAL A 195 -7.02 13.14 14.18
C VAL A 195 -7.42 12.65 12.80
N LEU A 196 -6.46 12.33 11.93
CA LEU A 196 -6.74 11.83 10.58
C LEU A 196 -7.49 10.49 10.61
N ALA A 197 -7.14 9.59 11.51
CA ALA A 197 -7.83 8.31 11.68
C ALA A 197 -9.29 8.51 12.12
N ALA A 198 -9.55 9.44 13.04
CA ALA A 198 -10.91 9.77 13.48
C ALA A 198 -11.73 10.43 12.36
N LEU A 199 -11.11 11.26 11.52
CA LEU A 199 -11.76 11.89 10.35
C LEU A 199 -12.19 10.87 9.28
N GLN A 200 -11.57 9.69 9.20
CA GLN A 200 -11.96 8.67 8.23
C GLN A 200 -13.42 8.18 8.41
N SER A 201 -13.98 8.26 9.63
CA SER A 201 -15.41 7.96 9.86
C SER A 201 -16.33 8.94 9.14
N GLY A 202 -15.92 10.19 9.00
CA GLY A 202 -16.61 11.26 8.27
C GLY A 202 -18.03 11.57 8.72
N THR A 203 -18.33 11.37 10.01
CA THR A 203 -19.70 11.50 10.55
C THR A 203 -19.86 12.57 11.62
N ARG A 204 -18.75 13.16 12.10
CA ARG A 204 -18.77 14.11 13.22
C ARG A 204 -18.12 15.43 12.86
N SER A 205 -18.57 16.52 13.50
CA SER A 205 -17.89 17.82 13.38
C SER A 205 -16.47 17.75 13.94
N GLY A 206 -15.59 18.61 13.46
CA GLY A 206 -14.22 18.66 13.96
C GLY A 206 -14.15 18.91 15.47
N HIS A 207 -15.00 19.78 15.99
CA HIS A 207 -15.10 20.08 17.42
C HIS A 207 -15.45 18.80 18.22
N ALA A 208 -16.52 18.09 17.83
CA ALA A 208 -16.94 16.88 18.51
C ALA A 208 -15.86 15.78 18.46
N LEU A 209 -15.18 15.64 17.32
CA LEU A 209 -14.07 14.68 17.14
C LEU A 209 -12.89 15.00 18.07
N LEU A 210 -12.48 16.27 18.15
CA LEU A 210 -11.39 16.69 19.02
C LEU A 210 -11.71 16.50 20.50
N LEU A 211 -12.96 16.76 20.93
CA LEU A 211 -13.38 16.46 22.30
C LEU A 211 -13.32 14.98 22.64
N ASP A 212 -13.75 14.11 21.73
CA ASP A 212 -13.64 12.65 21.92
C ASP A 212 -12.19 12.21 22.04
N LEU A 213 -11.29 12.75 21.20
CA LEU A 213 -9.87 12.45 21.28
C LEU A 213 -9.27 12.95 22.60
N ALA A 214 -9.66 14.14 23.08
CA ALA A 214 -9.23 14.64 24.37
C ALA A 214 -9.62 13.67 25.50
N ALA A 215 -10.89 13.23 25.52
CA ALA A 215 -11.38 12.29 26.50
C ALA A 215 -10.68 10.92 26.42
N ALA A 216 -10.48 10.39 25.21
CA ALA A 216 -9.84 9.09 24.97
C ALA A 216 -8.36 9.05 25.41
N HIS A 217 -7.67 10.18 25.34
CA HIS A 217 -6.25 10.29 25.66
C HIS A 217 -5.95 11.03 26.97
N GLY A 218 -6.99 11.40 27.73
CA GLY A 218 -6.83 12.13 29.00
C GLY A 218 -6.17 13.51 28.85
N LEU A 219 -6.39 14.17 27.72
CA LEU A 219 -5.85 15.49 27.41
C LEU A 219 -6.81 16.60 27.84
N ALA A 220 -6.28 17.80 28.09
CA ALA A 220 -7.08 18.98 28.39
C ALA A 220 -7.87 19.39 27.14
N PRO A 221 -9.23 19.45 27.17
CA PRO A 221 -10.03 19.73 25.99
C PRO A 221 -9.70 21.05 25.28
N ALA A 222 -9.48 22.14 26.05
CA ALA A 222 -9.18 23.45 25.49
C ALA A 222 -7.87 23.44 24.68
N ALA A 223 -6.80 22.86 25.24
CA ALA A 223 -5.51 22.79 24.55
C ALA A 223 -5.61 21.95 23.28
N LEU A 224 -6.35 20.82 23.32
CA LEU A 224 -6.51 19.96 22.13
C LEU A 224 -7.39 20.64 21.07
N LEU A 225 -8.39 21.44 21.45
CA LEU A 225 -9.19 22.20 20.50
C LEU A 225 -8.34 23.22 19.73
N ASP A 226 -7.49 23.98 20.42
CA ASP A 226 -6.61 24.97 19.78
C ASP A 226 -5.58 24.33 18.85
N GLU A 227 -4.87 23.30 19.34
CA GLU A 227 -3.89 22.58 18.54
C GLU A 227 -4.53 21.81 17.37
N GLY A 228 -5.69 21.21 17.63
CA GLY A 228 -6.46 20.45 16.64
C GLY A 228 -7.03 21.34 15.54
N ALA A 229 -7.57 22.51 15.88
CA ALA A 229 -8.02 23.49 14.91
C ALA A 229 -6.87 23.95 13.99
N ALA A 230 -5.73 24.28 14.57
CA ALA A 230 -4.54 24.64 13.81
C ALA A 230 -4.02 23.48 12.93
N LEU A 231 -4.13 22.25 13.41
CA LEU A 231 -3.79 21.05 12.62
C LEU A 231 -4.74 20.87 11.45
N LEU A 232 -6.06 20.97 11.65
CA LEU A 232 -7.07 20.83 10.60
C LEU A 232 -6.85 21.86 9.49
N GLU A 233 -6.54 23.12 9.85
CA GLU A 233 -6.23 24.16 8.87
C GLU A 233 -4.93 23.88 8.09
N ARG A 234 -3.89 23.39 8.75
CA ARG A 234 -2.66 22.96 8.05
C ARG A 234 -2.95 21.80 7.09
N LEU A 235 -3.77 20.83 7.50
CA LEU A 235 -4.17 19.69 6.64
C LEU A 235 -5.00 20.18 5.45
N ARG A 236 -5.85 21.20 5.63
CA ARG A 236 -6.59 21.86 4.54
C ARG A 236 -5.64 22.57 3.58
N ALA A 237 -4.73 23.37 4.08
CA ALA A 237 -3.73 24.06 3.26
C ALA A 237 -2.85 23.08 2.44
N GLN A 238 -2.66 21.88 2.94
CA GLN A 238 -1.92 20.80 2.27
C GLN A 238 -2.79 19.94 1.34
N GLY A 239 -4.11 20.17 1.24
CA GLY A 239 -5.04 19.38 0.42
C GLY A 239 -5.36 17.98 0.99
N SER A 240 -4.99 17.70 2.24
CA SER A 240 -5.37 16.47 2.94
C SER A 240 -6.81 16.50 3.44
N VAL A 241 -7.25 17.67 3.92
CA VAL A 241 -8.65 18.01 4.20
C VAL A 241 -9.13 18.93 3.09
N LEU A 242 -10.24 18.62 2.44
CA LEU A 242 -10.77 19.39 1.30
C LEU A 242 -11.63 20.57 1.74
N GLY A 243 -12.18 20.52 2.94
CA GLY A 243 -13.17 21.43 3.50
C GLY A 243 -14.18 20.65 4.33
N THR A 244 -15.44 21.04 4.29
CA THR A 244 -16.52 20.35 5.00
C THR A 244 -17.53 19.73 4.05
N ARG A 245 -18.20 18.67 4.50
CA ARG A 245 -19.34 18.12 3.77
C ARG A 245 -20.43 19.16 3.64
N LEU A 246 -21.11 19.18 2.50
CA LEU A 246 -22.31 19.96 2.34
C LEU A 246 -23.43 19.39 3.22
N PRO A 247 -24.25 20.23 3.85
CA PRO A 247 -25.46 19.75 4.55
C PRO A 247 -26.38 19.01 3.54
N GLU A 248 -27.01 17.94 4.00
CA GLU A 248 -28.02 17.21 3.22
C GLU A 248 -29.30 18.03 3.08
#